data_e7697899a03694a92d77a6d726f13573
#
_entry.id   e7697899a03694a92d77a6d726f13573
#
_cell.length_a   1.000
_cell.length_b   1.000
_cell.length_c   1.000
_cell.angle_alpha   90.00
_cell.angle_beta   90.00
_cell.angle_gamma   90.00
#
_symmetry.space_group_name_H-M   'P 1'
#
loop_
_entity.id
_entity.type
_entity.pdbx_description
1 polymer ?
#
loop_
_entity_poly.entity_id
_entity_poly.type
_entity_poly.pdbx_seq_one_letter_code
_entity_poly.pdbx_strand_id
1 'polypeptide(L)'
;MKRTQNKYDLVVVGGGHAGIEAALIAHKRGVKTLLVSMDKKSVGRTSCNPAVGGLAKGQMVKEVDVLGGIMGFFADLSTLQSKTLNKSKGRSVWSPRSQIDKKLYEKIAQKYIKEQGLDVLEGEVVSLNIKKDSICGVFLKDGSEVVCSAAVLTCGTFLNGLIHIGSKQINAGRYGEKSCLLYTSPSPRDNTLSRMPSSA
;
A
#
# COMPACT_ATOMS: atom_id res chain seq x y z
N MET A 1 -2.26 -10.42 -27.28
CA MET A 1 -2.61 -9.78 -26.00
C MET A 1 -3.88 -10.42 -25.46
N LYS A 2 -3.79 -11.08 -24.30
CA LYS A 2 -4.97 -11.63 -23.62
C LYS A 2 -5.69 -10.48 -22.89
N ARG A 3 -6.84 -10.03 -23.37
CA ARG A 3 -7.70 -9.11 -22.64
C ARG A 3 -8.39 -9.88 -21.52
N THR A 4 -8.24 -9.44 -20.28
CA THR A 4 -9.10 -9.89 -19.20
C THR A 4 -10.50 -9.33 -19.47
N GLN A 5 -11.50 -10.18 -19.66
CA GLN A 5 -12.87 -9.76 -20.03
C GLN A 5 -13.60 -8.97 -18.94
N ASN A 6 -13.06 -8.89 -17.73
CA ASN A 6 -13.70 -8.17 -16.63
C ASN A 6 -13.29 -6.70 -16.66
N LYS A 7 -14.27 -5.84 -16.93
CA LYS A 7 -14.13 -4.40 -16.74
C LYS A 7 -14.34 -4.07 -15.26
N TYR A 8 -13.38 -3.34 -14.68
CA TYR A 8 -13.47 -2.76 -13.35
C TYR A 8 -13.72 -1.25 -13.45
N ASP A 9 -14.37 -0.68 -12.45
CA ASP A 9 -14.49 0.76 -12.34
C ASP A 9 -13.18 1.35 -11.81
N LEU A 10 -12.57 0.66 -10.83
CA LEU A 10 -11.34 1.06 -10.18
C LEU A 10 -10.33 -0.09 -10.12
N VAL A 11 -9.09 0.19 -10.49
CA VAL A 11 -7.94 -0.66 -10.20
C VAL A 11 -7.04 0.03 -9.18
N VAL A 12 -6.75 -0.64 -8.07
CA VAL A 12 -5.79 -0.18 -7.05
C VAL A 12 -4.51 -0.99 -7.19
N VAL A 13 -3.39 -0.31 -7.42
CA VAL A 13 -2.08 -0.93 -7.64
C VAL A 13 -1.25 -0.84 -6.38
N GLY A 14 -0.99 -1.98 -5.76
CA GLY A 14 -0.21 -2.11 -4.53
C GLY A 14 -1.02 -2.59 -3.33
N GLY A 15 -0.66 -3.75 -2.77
CA GLY A 15 -1.34 -4.40 -1.65
C GLY A 15 -0.87 -3.93 -0.25
N GLY A 16 -0.24 -2.75 -0.16
CA GLY A 16 0.12 -2.12 1.11
C GLY A 16 -1.07 -1.48 1.83
N HIS A 17 -0.82 -0.83 2.96
CA HIS A 17 -1.89 -0.22 3.77
C HIS A 17 -2.74 0.77 2.99
N ALA A 18 -2.11 1.68 2.24
CA ALA A 18 -2.83 2.67 1.43
C ALA A 18 -3.71 2.03 0.35
N GLY A 19 -3.22 0.96 -0.28
CA GLY A 19 -3.97 0.23 -1.29
C GLY A 19 -5.16 -0.53 -0.71
N ILE A 20 -5.00 -1.15 0.44
CA ILE A 20 -6.09 -1.84 1.14
C ILE A 20 -7.18 -0.85 1.55
N GLU A 21 -6.81 0.29 2.12
CA GLU A 21 -7.77 1.34 2.49
C GLU A 21 -8.53 1.85 1.27
N ALA A 22 -7.82 2.20 0.20
CA ALA A 22 -8.45 2.67 -1.04
C ALA A 22 -9.36 1.63 -1.68
N ALA A 23 -8.93 0.37 -1.76
CA ALA A 23 -9.70 -0.69 -2.39
C ALA A 23 -10.95 -1.06 -1.58
N LEU A 24 -10.81 -1.21 -0.26
CA LEU A 24 -11.93 -1.58 0.61
C LEU A 24 -12.98 -0.49 0.70
N ILE A 25 -12.59 0.79 0.81
CA ILE A 25 -13.59 1.86 0.88
C ILE A 25 -14.34 2.02 -0.45
N ALA A 26 -13.66 1.87 -1.58
CA ALA A 26 -14.29 1.89 -2.89
C ALA A 26 -15.27 0.70 -3.05
N HIS A 27 -14.82 -0.50 -2.69
CA HIS A 27 -15.64 -1.72 -2.73
C HIS A 27 -16.88 -1.60 -1.83
N LYS A 28 -16.74 -1.12 -0.60
CA LYS A 28 -17.86 -0.87 0.33
C LYS A 28 -18.90 0.12 -0.24
N ARG A 29 -18.46 1.03 -1.11
CA ARG A 29 -19.35 1.98 -1.81
C ARG A 29 -19.97 1.43 -3.08
N GLY A 30 -19.81 0.14 -3.37
CA GLY A 30 -20.37 -0.52 -4.56
C GLY A 30 -19.59 -0.30 -5.84
N VAL A 31 -18.37 0.29 -5.77
CA VAL A 31 -17.48 0.43 -6.92
C VAL A 31 -16.84 -0.93 -7.23
N LYS A 32 -16.96 -1.41 -8.46
CA LYS A 32 -16.34 -2.67 -8.89
C LYS A 32 -14.82 -2.51 -8.91
N THR A 33 -14.19 -2.96 -7.84
CA THR A 33 -12.78 -2.68 -7.53
C THR A 33 -11.91 -3.92 -7.64
N LEU A 34 -10.72 -3.76 -8.23
CA LEU A 34 -9.67 -4.77 -8.26
C LEU A 34 -8.44 -4.25 -7.51
N LEU A 35 -7.94 -5.03 -6.57
CA LEU A 35 -6.62 -4.81 -5.95
C LEU A 35 -5.57 -5.64 -6.67
N VAL A 36 -4.53 -5.00 -7.22
CA VAL A 36 -3.40 -5.68 -7.86
C VAL A 36 -2.19 -5.63 -6.95
N SER A 37 -1.59 -6.78 -6.67
CA SER A 37 -0.36 -6.90 -5.87
C SER A 37 0.64 -7.81 -6.55
N MET A 38 1.92 -7.51 -6.48
CA MET A 38 2.99 -8.37 -7.02
C MET A 38 3.03 -9.76 -6.37
N ASP A 39 2.56 -9.86 -5.12
CA ASP A 39 2.44 -11.10 -4.37
C ASP A 39 1.19 -11.02 -3.47
N LYS A 40 0.21 -11.88 -3.70
CA LYS A 40 -1.00 -11.95 -2.89
C LYS A 40 -0.73 -12.24 -1.42
N LYS A 41 0.33 -13.00 -1.13
CA LYS A 41 0.72 -13.36 0.23
C LYS A 41 1.32 -12.18 0.99
N SER A 42 1.74 -11.13 0.29
CA SER A 42 2.30 -9.92 0.91
C SER A 42 1.27 -8.82 1.15
N VAL A 43 0.02 -9.02 0.76
CA VAL A 43 -1.06 -8.05 1.00
C VAL A 43 -1.25 -7.83 2.49
N GLY A 44 -1.22 -6.56 2.94
CA GLY A 44 -1.29 -6.19 4.36
C GLY A 44 0.01 -6.32 5.12
N ARG A 45 1.13 -6.63 4.46
CA ARG A 45 2.43 -6.77 5.12
C ARG A 45 2.91 -5.47 5.74
N THR A 46 3.22 -5.53 7.03
CA THR A 46 3.85 -4.44 7.77
C THR A 46 5.37 -4.50 7.59
N SER A 47 5.84 -4.04 6.44
CA SER A 47 7.23 -4.21 6.02
C SER A 47 8.24 -3.43 6.88
N CYS A 48 7.83 -2.33 7.53
CA CYS A 48 8.73 -1.49 8.33
C CYS A 48 8.79 -1.93 9.80
N ASN A 49 8.17 -1.16 10.65
CA ASN A 49 8.10 -1.43 12.08
C ASN A 49 6.87 -2.28 12.39
N PRO A 50 6.91 -3.17 13.39
CA PRO A 50 5.74 -3.91 13.86
C PRO A 50 4.85 -3.01 14.71
N ALA A 51 4.47 -1.85 14.20
CA ALA A 51 3.67 -0.88 14.95
C ALA A 51 2.80 -0.02 14.02
N VAL A 52 1.59 0.25 14.48
CA VAL A 52 0.64 1.19 13.86
C VAL A 52 0.53 2.44 14.75
N GLY A 53 0.53 3.62 14.14
CA GLY A 53 0.52 4.89 14.85
C GLY A 53 1.90 5.40 15.23
N GLY A 54 1.97 6.17 16.31
CA GLY A 54 3.17 6.91 16.75
C GLY A 54 3.10 8.38 16.38
N LEU A 55 4.22 9.11 16.54
CA LEU A 55 4.29 10.55 16.32
C LEU A 55 3.78 10.94 14.92
N ALA A 56 2.86 11.89 14.83
CA ALA A 56 2.12 12.36 13.66
C ALA A 56 1.28 11.25 12.94
N LYS A 57 1.63 9.98 13.07
CA LYS A 57 0.92 8.87 12.42
C LYS A 57 -0.31 8.42 13.18
N GLY A 58 -0.28 8.46 14.52
CA GLY A 58 -1.40 8.04 15.36
C GLY A 58 -2.64 8.89 15.15
N GLN A 59 -2.49 10.18 14.91
CA GLN A 59 -3.57 11.10 14.58
C GLN A 59 -4.18 10.74 13.21
N MET A 60 -3.35 10.52 12.20
CA MET A 60 -3.80 10.12 10.86
C MET A 60 -4.55 8.78 10.87
N VAL A 61 -4.08 7.80 11.65
CA VAL A 61 -4.79 6.51 11.80
C VAL A 61 -6.19 6.73 12.38
N LYS A 62 -6.33 7.60 13.39
CA LYS A 62 -7.64 7.93 13.96
C LYS A 62 -8.56 8.64 12.98
N GLU A 63 -8.03 9.56 12.17
CA GLU A 63 -8.81 10.25 11.14
C GLU A 63 -9.31 9.25 10.08
N VAL A 64 -8.45 8.35 9.63
CA VAL A 64 -8.81 7.28 8.69
C VAL A 64 -9.87 6.35 9.29
N ASP A 65 -9.73 5.98 10.57
CA ASP A 65 -10.67 5.12 11.30
C ASP A 65 -12.07 5.74 11.37
N VAL A 66 -12.15 7.02 11.75
CA VAL A 66 -13.44 7.78 11.81
C VAL A 66 -14.11 7.86 10.42
N LEU A 67 -13.34 7.89 9.35
CA LEU A 67 -13.84 7.86 7.97
C LEU A 67 -14.24 6.46 7.49
N GLY A 68 -14.17 5.45 8.36
CA GLY A 68 -14.52 4.07 8.05
C GLY A 68 -13.37 3.22 7.50
N GLY A 69 -12.13 3.66 7.69
CA GLY A 69 -10.93 2.89 7.39
C GLY A 69 -10.78 1.65 8.26
N ILE A 70 -9.88 0.77 7.89
CA ILE A 70 -9.76 -0.56 8.48
C ILE A 70 -8.42 -0.80 9.20
N MET A 71 -7.45 0.09 9.00
CA MET A 71 -6.11 -0.07 9.56
C MET A 71 -6.11 -0.08 11.09
N GLY A 72 -6.92 0.77 11.71
CA GLY A 72 -7.12 0.81 13.17
C GLY A 72 -7.67 -0.51 13.69
N PHE A 73 -8.72 -1.02 13.06
CA PHE A 73 -9.34 -2.30 13.42
C PHE A 73 -8.37 -3.48 13.31
N PHE A 74 -7.58 -3.58 12.22
CA PHE A 74 -6.56 -4.63 12.10
C PHE A 74 -5.46 -4.50 13.15
N ALA A 75 -5.09 -3.26 13.48
CA ALA A 75 -4.12 -3.00 14.53
C ALA A 75 -4.62 -3.46 15.88
N ASP A 76 -5.86 -3.17 16.25
CA ASP A 76 -6.45 -3.57 17.53
C ASP A 76 -6.50 -5.09 17.68
N LEU A 77 -6.90 -5.82 16.63
CA LEU A 77 -6.97 -7.28 16.62
C LEU A 77 -5.58 -7.96 16.69
N SER A 78 -4.52 -7.26 16.31
CA SER A 78 -3.15 -7.80 16.28
C SER A 78 -2.22 -7.16 17.32
N THR A 79 -2.75 -6.29 18.19
CA THR A 79 -1.96 -5.55 19.17
C THR A 79 -1.39 -6.46 20.25
N LEU A 80 -0.08 -6.38 20.44
CA LEU A 80 0.64 -6.98 21.55
C LEU A 80 0.78 -5.99 22.71
N GLN A 81 0.97 -4.71 22.41
CA GLN A 81 1.11 -3.64 23.39
C GLN A 81 0.64 -2.31 22.82
N SER A 82 -0.12 -1.56 23.58
CA SER A 82 -0.55 -0.21 23.25
C SER A 82 0.08 0.82 24.19
N LYS A 83 0.53 1.95 23.63
CA LYS A 83 1.15 3.04 24.39
C LYS A 83 0.77 4.39 23.77
N THR A 84 0.47 5.37 24.63
CA THR A 84 0.36 6.77 24.21
C THR A 84 1.71 7.45 24.36
N LEU A 85 2.27 7.93 23.27
CA LEU A 85 3.51 8.71 23.24
C LEU A 85 3.24 10.18 23.56
N ASN A 86 4.27 10.90 23.99
CA ASN A 86 4.24 12.34 24.27
C ASN A 86 3.25 12.77 25.37
N LYS A 87 2.92 11.92 26.32
CA LYS A 87 2.02 12.30 27.43
C LYS A 87 2.49 13.53 28.22
N SER A 88 3.80 13.72 28.33
CA SER A 88 4.40 14.88 29.03
C SER A 88 4.39 16.17 28.20
N LYS A 89 4.06 16.11 26.91
CA LYS A 89 4.14 17.27 25.99
C LYS A 89 2.79 17.98 25.75
N GLY A 90 1.74 17.53 26.44
CA GLY A 90 0.38 18.05 26.29
C GLY A 90 -0.52 17.22 25.38
N ARG A 91 -1.84 17.37 25.54
CA ARG A 91 -2.84 16.53 24.87
C ARG A 91 -2.84 16.64 23.35
N SER A 92 -2.53 17.80 22.80
CA SER A 92 -2.50 18.05 21.35
C SER A 92 -1.49 17.18 20.59
N VAL A 93 -0.42 16.73 21.27
CA VAL A 93 0.63 15.90 20.69
C VAL A 93 0.62 14.45 21.18
N TRP A 94 -0.41 14.05 21.92
CA TRP A 94 -0.58 12.66 22.33
C TRP A 94 -0.77 11.79 21.10
N SER A 95 0.08 10.80 20.93
CA SER A 95 0.09 9.92 19.78
C SER A 95 -0.07 8.47 20.22
N PRO A 96 -1.22 7.84 19.94
CA PRO A 96 -1.37 6.41 20.17
C PRO A 96 -0.43 5.62 19.26
N ARG A 97 0.15 4.57 19.82
CA ARG A 97 0.98 3.60 19.10
C ARG A 97 0.68 2.20 19.60
N SER A 98 0.30 1.33 18.70
CA SER A 98 0.09 -0.09 18.92
C SER A 98 1.25 -0.88 18.36
N GLN A 99 1.94 -1.63 19.19
CA GLN A 99 2.90 -2.66 18.79
C GLN A 99 2.09 -3.88 18.37
N ILE A 100 2.30 -4.38 17.16
CA ILE A 100 1.46 -5.44 16.57
C ILE A 100 2.28 -6.70 16.26
N ASP A 101 1.62 -7.85 16.26
CA ASP A 101 2.12 -9.04 15.62
C ASP A 101 1.98 -8.90 14.11
N LYS A 102 3.11 -8.78 13.41
CA LYS A 102 3.13 -8.60 11.94
C LYS A 102 2.44 -9.72 11.17
N LYS A 103 2.66 -10.96 11.60
CA LYS A 103 2.10 -12.14 10.92
C LYS A 103 0.60 -12.24 11.14
N LEU A 104 0.16 -11.93 12.36
CA LEU A 104 -1.26 -11.91 12.69
C LEU A 104 -1.98 -10.80 11.94
N TYR A 105 -1.42 -9.58 11.91
CA TYR A 105 -1.96 -8.45 11.15
C TYR A 105 -2.13 -8.79 9.66
N GLU A 106 -1.10 -9.35 9.03
CA GLU A 106 -1.13 -9.77 7.62
C GLU A 106 -2.23 -10.82 7.36
N LYS A 107 -2.35 -11.82 8.24
CA LYS A 107 -3.41 -12.85 8.15
C LYS A 107 -4.81 -12.27 8.32
N ILE A 108 -5.00 -11.34 9.28
CA ILE A 108 -6.28 -10.66 9.51
C ILE A 108 -6.67 -9.85 8.27
N ALA A 109 -5.74 -9.07 7.72
CA ALA A 109 -5.99 -8.26 6.53
C ALA A 109 -6.41 -9.13 5.33
N GLN A 110 -5.68 -10.20 5.05
CA GLN A 110 -5.98 -11.12 3.95
C GLN A 110 -7.33 -11.83 4.14
N LYS A 111 -7.61 -12.30 5.36
CA LYS A 111 -8.89 -12.92 5.70
C LYS A 111 -10.05 -11.96 5.50
N TYR A 112 -9.92 -10.74 6.03
CA TYR A 112 -10.95 -9.71 5.90
C TYR A 112 -11.24 -9.34 4.45
N ILE A 113 -10.20 -9.11 3.64
CA ILE A 113 -10.34 -8.81 2.21
C ILE A 113 -11.11 -9.91 1.49
N LYS A 114 -10.79 -11.17 1.78
CA LYS A 114 -11.49 -12.33 1.21
C LYS A 114 -12.96 -12.40 1.65
N GLU A 115 -13.25 -12.15 2.93
CA GLU A 115 -14.61 -12.15 3.50
C GLU A 115 -15.47 -11.02 2.92
N GLN A 116 -14.88 -9.88 2.60
CA GLN A 116 -15.58 -8.78 1.92
C GLN A 116 -15.82 -9.06 0.42
N GLY A 117 -15.23 -10.11 -0.16
CA GLY A 117 -15.37 -10.42 -1.57
C GLY A 117 -14.64 -9.46 -2.51
N LEU A 118 -13.63 -8.73 -2.01
CA LEU A 118 -12.81 -7.86 -2.86
C LEU A 118 -11.94 -8.69 -3.79
N ASP A 119 -12.00 -8.41 -5.09
CA ASP A 119 -11.16 -9.06 -6.09
C ASP A 119 -9.68 -8.68 -5.91
N VAL A 120 -8.81 -9.70 -5.84
CA VAL A 120 -7.36 -9.52 -5.73
C VAL A 120 -6.66 -10.27 -6.86
N LEU A 121 -5.87 -9.56 -7.65
CA LEU A 121 -5.06 -10.12 -8.73
C LEU A 121 -3.57 -10.08 -8.34
N GLU A 122 -2.89 -11.22 -8.51
CA GLU A 122 -1.43 -11.24 -8.43
C GLU A 122 -0.84 -10.85 -9.78
N GLY A 123 -0.02 -9.79 -9.78
CA GLY A 123 0.60 -9.27 -10.98
C GLY A 123 1.41 -8.01 -10.74
N GLU A 124 2.32 -7.73 -11.64
CA GLU A 124 3.12 -6.51 -11.65
C GLU A 124 2.58 -5.57 -12.74
N VAL A 125 2.04 -4.42 -12.31
CA VAL A 125 1.59 -3.37 -13.24
C VAL A 125 2.83 -2.62 -13.73
N VAL A 126 3.01 -2.56 -15.05
CA VAL A 126 4.19 -1.94 -15.68
C VAL A 126 3.86 -0.64 -16.41
N SER A 127 2.60 -0.44 -16.81
CA SER A 127 2.19 0.82 -17.45
C SER A 127 0.68 1.04 -17.37
N LEU A 128 0.28 2.29 -17.60
CA LEU A 128 -1.12 2.70 -17.70
C LEU A 128 -1.54 2.75 -19.17
N ASN A 129 -2.73 2.29 -19.47
CA ASN A 129 -3.36 2.52 -20.78
C ASN A 129 -4.14 3.83 -20.72
N ILE A 130 -3.59 4.88 -21.32
CA ILE A 130 -4.19 6.21 -21.39
C ILE A 130 -4.57 6.51 -22.84
N LYS A 131 -5.81 6.93 -23.09
CA LYS A 131 -6.30 7.38 -24.40
C LYS A 131 -7.05 8.69 -24.22
N LYS A 132 -6.71 9.69 -25.01
CA LYS A 132 -7.36 11.02 -24.97
C LYS A 132 -7.48 11.55 -23.53
N ASP A 133 -6.36 11.55 -22.79
CA ASP A 133 -6.23 11.99 -21.40
C ASP A 133 -7.11 11.26 -20.38
N SER A 134 -7.62 10.09 -20.74
CA SER A 134 -8.43 9.25 -19.86
C SER A 134 -7.82 7.88 -19.66
N ILE A 135 -7.90 7.38 -18.44
CA ILE A 135 -7.50 6.01 -18.08
C ILE A 135 -8.47 5.02 -18.75
N CYS A 136 -7.91 4.03 -19.45
CA CYS A 136 -8.66 2.93 -20.07
C CYS A 136 -8.30 1.57 -19.46
N GLY A 137 -7.20 1.48 -18.71
CA GLY A 137 -6.74 0.25 -18.10
C GLY A 137 -5.30 0.32 -17.63
N VAL A 138 -4.81 -0.83 -17.18
CA VAL A 138 -3.40 -1.03 -16.78
C VAL A 138 -2.84 -2.24 -17.50
N PHE A 139 -1.57 -2.19 -17.86
CA PHE A 139 -0.84 -3.33 -18.44
C PHE A 139 -0.04 -4.05 -17.36
N LEU A 140 -0.12 -5.37 -17.37
CA LEU A 140 0.68 -6.23 -16.51
C LEU A 140 1.95 -6.70 -17.23
N LYS A 141 2.93 -7.10 -16.47
CA LYS A 141 4.24 -7.57 -16.96
C LYS A 141 4.14 -8.81 -17.87
N ASP A 142 3.11 -9.62 -17.68
CA ASP A 142 2.83 -10.79 -18.52
C ASP A 142 2.20 -10.45 -19.89
N GLY A 143 2.03 -9.13 -20.17
CA GLY A 143 1.41 -8.61 -21.38
C GLY A 143 -0.11 -8.59 -21.35
N SER A 144 -0.75 -8.98 -20.25
CA SER A 144 -2.20 -8.87 -20.10
C SER A 144 -2.63 -7.43 -19.81
N GLU A 145 -3.87 -7.10 -20.17
CA GLU A 145 -4.50 -5.80 -19.92
C GLU A 145 -5.69 -5.98 -18.99
N VAL A 146 -5.77 -5.15 -17.95
CA VAL A 146 -6.95 -5.01 -17.10
C VAL A 146 -7.64 -3.70 -17.44
N VAL A 147 -8.86 -3.78 -17.96
CA VAL A 147 -9.66 -2.61 -18.34
C VAL A 147 -10.27 -1.96 -17.11
N CYS A 148 -10.09 -0.65 -16.95
CA CYS A 148 -10.70 0.11 -15.86
C CYS A 148 -10.97 1.56 -16.26
N SER A 149 -11.84 2.23 -15.50
CA SER A 149 -12.19 3.64 -15.71
C SER A 149 -11.35 4.58 -14.84
N ALA A 150 -10.74 4.06 -13.76
CA ALA A 150 -9.84 4.79 -12.88
C ALA A 150 -8.76 3.87 -12.33
N ALA A 151 -7.61 4.44 -11.96
CA ALA A 151 -6.53 3.72 -11.30
C ALA A 151 -5.96 4.54 -10.14
N VAL A 152 -5.70 3.88 -9.00
CA VAL A 152 -5.03 4.45 -7.84
C VAL A 152 -3.70 3.76 -7.66
N LEU A 153 -2.61 4.53 -7.68
CA LEU A 153 -1.26 4.00 -7.54
C LEU A 153 -0.79 4.14 -6.08
N THR A 154 -0.58 3.00 -5.43
CA THR A 154 -0.11 2.92 -4.04
C THR A 154 1.16 2.07 -3.93
N CYS A 155 2.09 2.27 -4.87
CA CYS A 155 3.31 1.48 -5.02
C CYS A 155 4.32 1.68 -3.86
N GLY A 156 4.09 2.66 -3.00
CA GLY A 156 4.93 2.94 -1.84
C GLY A 156 6.34 3.36 -2.24
N THR A 157 7.34 2.79 -1.57
CA THR A 157 8.76 3.08 -1.78
C THR A 157 9.47 2.05 -2.66
N PHE A 158 8.72 1.12 -3.25
CA PHE A 158 9.28 0.03 -4.07
C PHE A 158 9.44 0.40 -5.54
N LEU A 159 8.84 1.53 -5.96
CA LEU A 159 8.90 2.00 -7.33
C LEU A 159 10.34 2.39 -7.65
N ASN A 160 10.93 1.68 -8.63
CA ASN A 160 12.33 1.82 -9.04
C ASN A 160 13.32 1.79 -7.85
N GLY A 161 13.00 0.93 -6.86
CA GLY A 161 13.72 0.88 -5.59
C GLY A 161 15.16 0.37 -5.76
N LEU A 162 16.11 1.05 -5.14
CA LEU A 162 17.50 0.67 -5.05
C LEU A 162 17.92 0.64 -3.58
N ILE A 163 18.40 -0.51 -3.12
CA ILE A 163 18.92 -0.65 -1.76
C ILE A 163 20.46 -0.68 -1.77
N HIS A 164 21.04 -0.08 -0.75
CA HIS A 164 22.47 -0.06 -0.53
C HIS A 164 22.83 -0.91 0.68
N ILE A 165 23.79 -1.82 0.52
CA ILE A 165 24.36 -2.63 1.60
C ILE A 165 25.86 -2.48 1.54
N GLY A 166 26.41 -1.55 2.29
CA GLY A 166 27.78 -1.11 2.14
C GLY A 166 28.00 -0.52 0.73
N SER A 167 28.96 -1.03 -0.01
CA SER A 167 29.25 -0.62 -1.40
C SER A 167 28.35 -1.32 -2.45
N LYS A 168 27.58 -2.32 -2.06
CA LYS A 168 26.73 -3.08 -3.00
C LYS A 168 25.41 -2.36 -3.20
N GLN A 169 25.00 -2.24 -4.47
CA GLN A 169 23.71 -1.70 -4.88
C GLN A 169 22.86 -2.85 -5.46
N ILE A 170 21.61 -2.97 -5.00
CA ILE A 170 20.70 -4.03 -5.42
C ILE A 170 19.36 -3.39 -5.79
N ASN A 171 18.86 -3.68 -7.00
CA ASN A 171 17.52 -3.26 -7.41
C ASN A 171 16.49 -4.05 -6.61
N ALA A 172 15.94 -3.42 -5.59
CA ALA A 172 14.95 -4.00 -4.69
C ALA A 172 14.15 -2.89 -4.00
N GLY A 173 12.92 -3.19 -3.64
CA GLY A 173 12.14 -2.30 -2.79
C GLY A 173 12.64 -2.32 -1.34
N ARG A 174 13.04 -3.51 -0.87
CA ARG A 174 13.71 -3.81 0.40
C ARG A 174 14.55 -5.07 0.27
N TYR A 175 15.35 -5.36 1.31
CA TYR A 175 16.09 -6.62 1.36
C TYR A 175 15.14 -7.82 1.30
N GLY A 176 15.31 -8.66 0.28
CA GLY A 176 14.46 -9.81 0.00
C GLY A 176 13.11 -9.50 -0.69
N GLU A 177 12.82 -8.24 -1.02
CA GLU A 177 11.59 -7.85 -1.73
C GLU A 177 11.94 -7.16 -3.06
N LYS A 178 11.26 -7.60 -4.15
CA LYS A 178 11.50 -7.07 -5.50
C LYS A 178 11.11 -5.60 -5.61
N SER A 179 11.84 -4.83 -6.42
CA SER A 179 11.39 -3.51 -6.86
C SER A 179 10.29 -3.63 -7.92
N CYS A 180 9.47 -2.60 -8.05
CA CYS A 180 8.45 -2.47 -9.07
C CYS A 180 8.88 -1.41 -10.09
N LEU A 181 8.67 -1.66 -11.39
CA LEU A 181 8.93 -0.70 -12.46
C LEU A 181 7.59 -0.27 -13.06
N LEU A 182 7.23 0.99 -12.88
CA LEU A 182 6.08 1.59 -13.55
C LEU A 182 6.59 2.68 -14.50
N TYR A 183 6.52 2.43 -15.80
CA TYR A 183 7.16 3.26 -16.84
C TYR A 183 6.50 4.62 -17.08
N THR A 184 5.30 4.88 -16.55
CA THR A 184 4.49 6.04 -16.95
C THR A 184 4.24 7.08 -15.87
N SER A 185 4.81 6.93 -14.68
CA SER A 185 4.64 7.91 -13.61
C SER A 185 5.99 8.28 -13.00
N PRO A 186 6.56 9.45 -13.32
CA PRO A 186 7.67 9.98 -12.55
C PRO A 186 7.18 10.21 -11.11
N SER A 187 7.78 9.52 -10.15
CA SER A 187 7.57 9.82 -8.74
C SER A 187 8.25 11.14 -8.40
N PRO A 188 7.65 12.00 -7.56
CA PRO A 188 8.34 13.18 -7.03
C PRO A 188 9.67 12.86 -6.35
N ARG A 189 9.88 11.59 -5.95
CA ARG A 189 11.14 11.11 -5.37
C ARG A 189 12.20 10.73 -6.41
N ASP A 190 11.83 10.52 -7.66
CA ASP A 190 12.79 10.17 -8.71
C ASP A 190 13.70 11.34 -9.07
N ASN A 191 13.26 12.57 -8.81
CA ASN A 191 14.01 13.82 -9.06
C ASN A 191 14.69 14.41 -7.83
N THR A 192 14.47 13.85 -6.64
CA THR A 192 15.13 14.28 -5.42
C THR A 192 16.08 13.19 -4.94
N LEU A 193 17.36 13.34 -5.23
CA LEU A 193 18.42 12.79 -4.38
C LEU A 193 18.18 13.38 -2.98
N SER A 194 17.36 12.70 -2.16
CA SER A 194 17.26 13.04 -0.77
C SER A 194 18.60 12.71 -0.12
N ARG A 195 19.50 13.65 -0.10
CA ARG A 195 20.61 13.66 0.84
C ARG A 195 19.97 13.72 2.22
N MET A 196 19.79 12.57 2.86
CA MET A 196 19.65 12.57 4.30
C MET A 196 20.96 13.11 4.86
N PRO A 197 20.96 14.19 5.65
CA PRO A 197 22.16 14.56 6.37
C PRO A 197 22.48 13.36 7.28
N SER A 198 23.73 12.87 7.18
CA SER A 198 24.29 11.97 8.16
C SER A 198 24.26 12.72 9.49
N SER A 199 23.32 12.39 10.37
CA SER A 199 23.42 12.81 11.76
C SER A 199 24.62 12.12 12.36
N ALA A 200 25.64 12.92 12.65
CA ALA A 200 26.72 12.58 13.55
C ALA A 200 26.18 12.21 14.95
#